data_43da8c1cbeed0b8a2b89d083cb9f39e0
#
_entry.id   43da8c1cbeed0b8a2b89d083cb9f39e0
#
_cell.length_a   1.000
_cell.length_b   1.000
_cell.length_c   1.000
_cell.angle_alpha   90.00
_cell.angle_beta   90.00
_cell.angle_gamma   90.00
#
_symmetry.space_group_name_H-M   'P 1'
#
loop_
_entity.id
_entity.type
_entity.pdbx_description
1 polymer ?
#
loop_
_entity_poly.entity_id
_entity_poly.type
_entity_poly.pdbx_seq_one_letter_code
_entity_poly.pdbx_strand_id
1 'polypeptide(L)'
;GKKTEQRFKEMNLETIQDLKKIDIFTLNKEFGRKSGTYMFNAIRGINNEPVKEKEESTQYSKIITLKKDSKDYDFLLENLQELCKQVNNVIKKNNKMFRSIGIHFVQSDLTNKSKSRMLKNSTDSIEELERNAEQLLQDALENQTITIRRLGVKVADLTEIKGQSDITNYF
;
A
#
# COMPACT_ATOMS: atom_id res chain seq x y z
N GLY A 1 -12.38 -10.58 9.29
CA GLY A 1 -12.83 -10.66 7.88
C GLY A 1 -13.28 -12.08 7.52
N LYS A 2 -13.94 -12.25 6.36
CA LYS A 2 -14.58 -13.53 5.94
C LYS A 2 -13.66 -14.77 6.01
N LYS A 3 -12.39 -14.64 5.62
CA LYS A 3 -11.42 -15.76 5.71
C LYS A 3 -11.13 -16.17 7.15
N THR A 4 -11.02 -15.21 8.07
CA THR A 4 -10.80 -15.49 9.50
C THR A 4 -12.05 -16.08 10.13
N GLU A 5 -13.23 -15.58 9.78
CA GLU A 5 -14.52 -16.12 10.21
C GLU A 5 -14.69 -17.58 9.78
N GLN A 6 -14.42 -17.89 8.51
CA GLN A 6 -14.48 -19.25 8.00
C GLN A 6 -13.57 -20.19 8.82
N ARG A 7 -12.34 -19.73 9.12
CA ARG A 7 -11.37 -20.51 9.90
C ARG A 7 -11.85 -20.77 11.34
N PHE A 8 -12.49 -19.78 11.95
CA PHE A 8 -13.10 -19.98 13.26
C PHE A 8 -14.27 -20.97 13.20
N LYS A 9 -15.12 -20.92 12.17
CA LYS A 9 -16.19 -21.90 11.96
C LYS A 9 -15.66 -23.33 11.79
N GLU A 10 -14.56 -23.51 11.06
CA GLU A 10 -13.87 -24.81 10.92
C GLU A 10 -13.35 -25.35 12.26
N MET A 11 -13.06 -24.45 13.22
CA MET A 11 -12.68 -24.77 14.59
C MET A 11 -13.90 -24.90 15.54
N ASN A 12 -15.12 -24.79 15.07
CA ASN A 12 -16.36 -24.73 15.84
C ASN A 12 -16.39 -23.56 16.85
N LEU A 13 -15.87 -22.40 16.45
CA LEU A 13 -15.80 -21.20 17.28
C LEU A 13 -16.68 -20.11 16.62
N GLU A 14 -17.81 -19.82 17.22
CA GLU A 14 -18.78 -18.85 16.67
C GLU A 14 -18.82 -17.55 17.46
N THR A 15 -18.47 -17.61 18.75
CA THR A 15 -18.59 -16.48 19.67
C THR A 15 -17.25 -16.12 20.33
N ILE A 16 -17.17 -14.90 20.88
CA ILE A 16 -16.02 -14.48 21.70
C ILE A 16 -15.87 -15.37 22.96
N GLN A 17 -16.98 -15.89 23.47
CA GLN A 17 -16.97 -16.81 24.61
C GLN A 17 -16.27 -18.13 24.26
N ASP A 18 -16.47 -18.64 23.06
CA ASP A 18 -15.80 -19.86 22.59
C ASP A 18 -14.31 -19.61 22.41
N LEU A 19 -13.93 -18.45 21.82
CA LEU A 19 -12.55 -18.04 21.71
C LEU A 19 -11.82 -17.91 23.05
N LYS A 20 -12.52 -17.50 24.14
CA LYS A 20 -11.92 -17.43 25.47
C LYS A 20 -11.47 -18.77 26.03
N LYS A 21 -12.07 -19.87 25.57
CA LYS A 21 -11.73 -21.24 25.99
C LYS A 21 -10.48 -21.79 25.31
N ILE A 22 -10.06 -21.16 24.20
CA ILE A 22 -8.92 -21.59 23.41
C ILE A 22 -7.61 -21.07 24.02
N ASP A 23 -6.62 -21.94 24.08
CA ASP A 23 -5.28 -21.60 24.54
C ASP A 23 -4.48 -20.81 23.47
N ILE A 24 -3.43 -20.13 23.92
CA ILE A 24 -2.58 -19.30 23.07
C ILE A 24 -1.81 -20.11 22.02
N PHE A 25 -1.45 -21.37 22.32
CA PHE A 25 -0.67 -22.20 21.40
C PHE A 25 -1.51 -22.62 20.21
N THR A 26 -2.78 -22.98 20.43
CA THR A 26 -3.74 -23.28 19.38
C THR A 26 -3.98 -22.08 18.46
N LEU A 27 -4.21 -20.87 19.03
CA LEU A 27 -4.39 -19.66 18.23
C LEU A 27 -3.12 -19.30 17.45
N ASN A 28 -1.94 -19.47 18.05
CA ASN A 28 -0.67 -19.21 17.38
C ASN A 28 -0.39 -20.21 16.24
N LYS A 29 -0.76 -21.46 16.39
CA LYS A 29 -0.63 -22.48 15.36
C LYS A 29 -1.51 -22.17 14.15
N GLU A 30 -2.75 -21.73 14.37
CA GLU A 30 -3.72 -21.48 13.30
C GLU A 30 -3.54 -20.14 12.60
N PHE A 31 -3.21 -19.08 13.34
CA PHE A 31 -3.18 -17.71 12.82
C PHE A 31 -1.78 -17.07 12.79
N GLY A 32 -0.76 -17.83 13.20
CA GLY A 32 0.60 -17.35 13.36
C GLY A 32 0.80 -16.59 14.69
N ARG A 33 2.04 -16.58 15.21
CA ARG A 33 2.38 -16.07 16.54
C ARG A 33 1.86 -14.66 16.80
N LYS A 34 2.07 -13.72 15.85
CA LYS A 34 1.65 -12.32 16.02
C LYS A 34 0.13 -12.19 16.12
N SER A 35 -0.61 -12.78 15.18
CA SER A 35 -2.07 -12.68 15.13
C SER A 35 -2.73 -13.47 16.26
N GLY A 36 -2.25 -14.69 16.53
CA GLY A 36 -2.78 -15.53 17.60
C GLY A 36 -2.60 -14.91 18.98
N THR A 37 -1.42 -14.36 19.29
CA THR A 37 -1.16 -13.65 20.55
C THR A 37 -2.04 -12.39 20.65
N TYR A 38 -2.17 -11.62 19.56
CA TYR A 38 -3.07 -10.47 19.54
C TYR A 38 -4.51 -10.87 19.85
N MET A 39 -5.05 -11.90 19.14
CA MET A 39 -6.40 -12.39 19.37
C MET A 39 -6.60 -12.87 20.80
N PHE A 40 -5.66 -13.66 21.34
CA PHE A 40 -5.71 -14.17 22.71
C PHE A 40 -5.82 -13.05 23.75
N ASN A 41 -5.07 -11.99 23.58
CA ASN A 41 -5.10 -10.82 24.46
C ASN A 41 -6.38 -10.00 24.26
N ALA A 42 -6.73 -9.69 23.01
CA ALA A 42 -7.86 -8.83 22.68
C ALA A 42 -9.20 -9.37 23.22
N ILE A 43 -9.45 -10.69 23.11
CA ILE A 43 -10.67 -11.32 23.65
C ILE A 43 -10.73 -11.33 25.18
N ARG A 44 -9.61 -11.05 25.86
CA ARG A 44 -9.51 -10.89 27.32
C ARG A 44 -9.46 -9.44 27.76
N GLY A 45 -9.59 -8.49 26.82
CA GLY A 45 -9.51 -7.06 27.09
C GLY A 45 -8.10 -6.57 27.41
N ILE A 46 -7.06 -7.33 27.06
CA ILE A 46 -5.67 -6.99 27.32
C ILE A 46 -5.11 -6.28 26.09
N ASN A 47 -4.72 -5.02 26.25
CA ASN A 47 -3.97 -4.26 25.25
C ASN A 47 -2.84 -3.51 25.95
N ASN A 48 -1.61 -3.94 25.71
CA ASN A 48 -0.40 -3.36 26.28
C ASN A 48 0.34 -2.48 25.26
N GLU A 49 -0.29 -2.14 24.13
CA GLU A 49 0.32 -1.25 23.14
C GLU A 49 0.43 0.16 23.73
N PRO A 50 1.63 0.74 23.78
CA PRO A 50 1.79 2.12 24.24
C PRO A 50 1.11 3.07 23.27
N VAL A 51 0.54 4.17 23.78
CA VAL A 51 0.11 5.27 22.95
C VAL A 51 1.34 5.86 22.28
N LYS A 52 1.37 5.83 20.94
CA LYS A 52 2.48 6.35 20.14
C LYS A 52 2.02 7.58 19.38
N GLU A 53 2.92 8.51 19.21
CA GLU A 53 2.73 9.55 18.22
C GLU A 53 2.62 8.95 16.82
N LYS A 54 1.91 9.64 15.94
CA LYS A 54 1.75 9.20 14.56
C LYS A 54 3.11 9.20 13.87
N GLU A 55 3.57 8.01 13.50
CA GLU A 55 4.81 7.86 12.73
C GLU A 55 4.67 8.56 11.37
N GLU A 56 5.77 9.08 10.85
CA GLU A 56 5.80 9.66 9.52
C GLU A 56 5.38 8.63 8.47
N SER A 57 4.68 9.11 7.46
CA SER A 57 4.25 8.24 6.36
C SER A 57 5.47 7.71 5.60
N THR A 58 5.58 6.40 5.47
CA THR A 58 6.65 5.74 4.71
C THR A 58 6.36 5.67 3.20
N GLN A 59 5.15 6.00 2.82
CA GLN A 59 4.70 6.00 1.42
C GLN A 59 3.52 6.95 1.21
N TYR A 60 3.36 7.42 -0.03
CA TYR A 60 2.15 8.13 -0.45
C TYR A 60 1.53 7.41 -1.65
N SER A 61 0.21 7.35 -1.69
CA SER A 61 -0.51 6.74 -2.80
C SER A 61 -1.85 7.43 -3.06
N LYS A 62 -2.28 7.34 -4.31
CA LYS A 62 -3.62 7.72 -4.76
C LYS A 62 -4.19 6.61 -5.61
N ILE A 63 -5.48 6.35 -5.45
CA ILE A 63 -6.22 5.36 -6.23
C ILE A 63 -7.58 5.94 -6.61
N ILE A 64 -8.01 5.66 -7.81
CA ILE A 64 -9.35 5.99 -8.31
C ILE A 64 -10.09 4.74 -8.76
N THR A 65 -11.41 4.78 -8.72
CA THR A 65 -12.27 3.86 -9.45
C THR A 65 -12.59 4.52 -10.79
N LEU A 66 -12.28 3.82 -11.88
CA LEU A 66 -12.50 4.32 -13.24
C LEU A 66 -14.01 4.47 -13.51
N LYS A 67 -14.39 5.42 -14.38
CA LYS A 67 -15.79 5.62 -14.78
C LYS A 67 -16.36 4.40 -15.49
N LYS A 68 -15.51 3.65 -16.20
CA LYS A 68 -15.81 2.35 -16.82
C LYS A 68 -14.62 1.43 -16.69
N ASP A 69 -14.85 0.14 -16.56
CA ASP A 69 -13.79 -0.86 -16.60
C ASP A 69 -13.16 -0.88 -17.99
N SER A 70 -11.83 -0.78 -18.09
CA SER A 70 -11.16 -0.57 -19.37
C SER A 70 -9.83 -1.32 -19.48
N LYS A 71 -9.43 -1.58 -20.74
CA LYS A 71 -8.07 -1.96 -21.15
C LYS A 71 -7.47 -0.93 -22.12
N ASP A 72 -8.23 0.09 -22.44
CA ASP A 72 -7.82 1.12 -23.35
C ASP A 72 -6.61 1.85 -22.74
N TYR A 73 -5.50 1.81 -23.48
CA TYR A 73 -4.23 2.35 -22.98
C TYR A 73 -4.30 3.85 -22.78
N ASP A 74 -4.82 4.59 -23.74
CA ASP A 74 -4.85 6.06 -23.71
C ASP A 74 -5.73 6.55 -22.54
N PHE A 75 -6.90 5.92 -22.37
CA PHE A 75 -7.79 6.21 -21.24
C PHE A 75 -7.14 5.91 -19.88
N LEU A 76 -6.41 4.80 -19.77
CA LEU A 76 -5.70 4.44 -18.53
C LEU A 76 -4.51 5.36 -18.29
N LEU A 77 -3.77 5.75 -19.32
CA LEU A 77 -2.63 6.66 -19.24
C LEU A 77 -3.05 8.05 -18.76
N GLU A 78 -4.12 8.61 -19.31
CA GLU A 78 -4.67 9.91 -18.87
C GLU A 78 -4.99 9.91 -17.38
N ASN A 79 -5.69 8.87 -16.91
CA ASN A 79 -6.00 8.72 -15.48
C ASN A 79 -4.74 8.52 -14.63
N LEU A 80 -3.74 7.78 -15.13
CA LEU A 80 -2.47 7.55 -14.44
C LEU A 80 -1.69 8.85 -14.26
N GLN A 81 -1.60 9.68 -15.31
CA GLN A 81 -0.92 10.98 -15.26
C GLN A 81 -1.56 11.93 -14.24
N GLU A 82 -2.88 11.97 -14.17
CA GLU A 82 -3.59 12.75 -13.16
C GLU A 82 -3.27 12.27 -11.73
N LEU A 83 -3.20 10.94 -11.53
CA LEU A 83 -2.78 10.36 -10.25
C LEU A 83 -1.32 10.68 -9.90
N CYS A 84 -0.42 10.68 -10.88
CA CYS A 84 0.97 11.10 -10.70
C CYS A 84 1.06 12.55 -10.21
N LYS A 85 0.31 13.47 -10.82
CA LYS A 85 0.24 14.89 -10.38
C LYS A 85 -0.25 15.01 -8.95
N GLN A 86 -1.31 14.27 -8.58
CA GLN A 86 -1.84 14.29 -7.21
C GLN A 86 -0.84 13.75 -6.19
N VAL A 87 -0.13 12.65 -6.50
CA VAL A 87 0.91 12.08 -5.63
C VAL A 87 2.09 13.05 -5.52
N ASN A 88 2.54 13.62 -6.63
CA ASN A 88 3.67 14.54 -6.66
C ASN A 88 3.39 15.83 -5.86
N ASN A 89 2.16 16.34 -5.91
CA ASN A 89 1.74 17.48 -5.10
C ASN A 89 1.87 17.18 -3.59
N VAL A 90 1.55 15.95 -3.16
CA VAL A 90 1.71 15.53 -1.76
C VAL A 90 3.19 15.44 -1.40
N ILE A 91 4.02 14.90 -2.27
CA ILE A 91 5.49 14.81 -2.09
C ILE A 91 6.09 16.20 -1.90
N LYS A 92 5.81 17.13 -2.81
CA LYS A 92 6.31 18.51 -2.76
C LYS A 92 5.83 19.24 -1.51
N LYS A 93 4.54 19.10 -1.16
CA LYS A 93 3.98 19.72 0.06
C LYS A 93 4.67 19.27 1.34
N ASN A 94 5.18 18.04 1.37
CA ASN A 94 5.85 17.47 2.54
C ASN A 94 7.38 17.55 2.46
N ASN A 95 7.96 18.24 1.47
CA ASN A 95 9.40 18.35 1.24
C ASN A 95 10.11 16.98 1.23
N LYS A 96 9.51 15.99 0.58
CA LYS A 96 10.04 14.63 0.49
C LYS A 96 10.49 14.34 -0.95
N MET A 97 11.41 13.40 -1.06
CA MET A 97 11.76 12.70 -2.30
C MET A 97 11.37 11.23 -2.17
N PHE A 98 11.24 10.54 -3.28
CA PHE A 98 10.93 9.10 -3.33
C PHE A 98 11.97 8.37 -4.18
N ARG A 99 12.17 7.10 -3.89
CA ARG A 99 13.03 6.21 -4.69
C ARG A 99 12.29 4.99 -5.22
N SER A 100 11.12 4.67 -4.69
CA SER A 100 10.29 3.57 -5.17
C SER A 100 9.01 4.11 -5.80
N ILE A 101 8.71 3.65 -7.02
CA ILE A 101 7.48 3.96 -7.76
C ILE A 101 6.73 2.66 -7.98
N GLY A 102 5.42 2.68 -7.80
CA GLY A 102 4.56 1.54 -8.09
C GLY A 102 3.22 1.96 -8.62
N ILE A 103 2.64 1.11 -9.44
CA ILE A 103 1.24 1.13 -9.80
C ILE A 103 0.54 -0.05 -9.14
N HIS A 104 -0.71 0.14 -8.79
CA HIS A 104 -1.57 -0.94 -8.36
C HIS A 104 -2.93 -0.79 -9.04
N PHE A 105 -3.53 -1.91 -9.35
CA PHE A 105 -4.80 -1.92 -10.03
C PHE A 105 -5.67 -3.08 -9.57
N VAL A 106 -6.96 -2.85 -9.57
CA VAL A 106 -7.98 -3.85 -9.31
C VAL A 106 -8.66 -4.17 -10.62
N GLN A 107 -8.71 -5.43 -10.96
CA GLN A 107 -9.38 -5.94 -12.14
C GLN A 107 -10.90 -5.99 -11.92
N SER A 108 -11.68 -6.17 -12.98
CA SER A 108 -13.15 -6.30 -12.88
C SER A 108 -13.61 -7.51 -12.07
N ASP A 109 -12.79 -8.55 -11.97
CA ASP A 109 -13.00 -9.71 -11.11
C ASP A 109 -12.58 -9.47 -9.63
N LEU A 110 -12.24 -8.23 -9.27
CA LEU A 110 -11.75 -7.79 -7.97
C LEU A 110 -10.36 -8.32 -7.58
N THR A 111 -9.63 -8.92 -8.50
CA THR A 111 -8.23 -9.32 -8.27
C THR A 111 -7.35 -8.07 -8.17
N ASN A 112 -6.53 -8.01 -7.11
CA ASN A 112 -5.56 -6.93 -6.92
C ASN A 112 -4.21 -7.32 -7.51
N LYS A 113 -3.64 -6.44 -8.31
CA LYS A 113 -2.28 -6.58 -8.85
C LYS A 113 -1.48 -5.30 -8.62
N SER A 114 -0.17 -5.46 -8.52
CA SER A 114 0.76 -4.32 -8.43
C SER A 114 2.05 -4.62 -9.16
N LYS A 115 2.64 -3.57 -9.72
CA LYS A 115 4.01 -3.58 -10.23
C LYS A 115 4.75 -2.39 -9.62
N SER A 116 6.03 -2.56 -9.35
CA SER A 116 6.86 -1.49 -8.78
C SER A 116 8.29 -1.58 -9.29
N ARG A 117 8.96 -0.43 -9.24
CA ARG A 117 10.36 -0.26 -9.62
C ARG A 117 11.06 0.63 -8.60
N MET A 118 12.30 0.33 -8.31
CA MET A 118 13.18 1.19 -7.51
C MET A 118 14.06 2.00 -8.45
N LEU A 119 14.14 3.30 -8.20
CA LEU A 119 15.04 4.21 -8.91
C LEU A 119 16.46 4.10 -8.36
N LYS A 120 17.43 4.50 -9.18
CA LYS A 120 18.83 4.56 -8.76
C LYS A 120 19.05 5.64 -7.69
N ASN A 121 18.44 6.82 -7.88
CA ASN A 121 18.52 7.96 -6.97
C ASN A 121 17.11 8.41 -6.53
N SER A 122 17.02 9.05 -5.35
CA SER A 122 15.78 9.68 -4.91
C SER A 122 15.50 10.93 -5.74
N THR A 123 14.22 11.20 -6.01
CA THR A 123 13.76 12.36 -6.81
C THR A 123 12.39 12.84 -6.32
N ASP A 124 12.04 14.09 -6.64
CA ASP A 124 10.71 14.67 -6.52
C ASP A 124 10.14 15.10 -7.89
N SER A 125 10.84 14.70 -9.00
CA SER A 125 10.45 15.05 -10.36
C SER A 125 9.17 14.34 -10.78
N ILE A 126 8.22 15.13 -11.29
CA ILE A 126 6.96 14.61 -11.86
C ILE A 126 7.25 13.84 -13.16
N GLU A 127 8.20 14.28 -13.95
CA GLU A 127 8.59 13.65 -15.22
C GLU A 127 9.15 12.24 -14.99
N GLU A 128 9.98 12.09 -13.94
CA GLU A 128 10.50 10.77 -13.54
C GLU A 128 9.37 9.85 -13.06
N LEU A 129 8.41 10.39 -12.28
CA LEU A 129 7.27 9.65 -11.80
C LEU A 129 6.38 9.19 -12.96
N GLU A 130 5.98 10.10 -13.84
CA GLU A 130 5.11 9.80 -15.00
C GLU A 130 5.76 8.78 -15.94
N ARG A 131 7.02 8.99 -16.33
CA ARG A 131 7.75 8.08 -17.23
C ARG A 131 7.83 6.64 -16.67
N ASN A 132 8.18 6.50 -15.39
CA ASN A 132 8.27 5.18 -14.78
C ASN A 132 6.91 4.53 -14.53
N ALA A 133 5.89 5.30 -14.14
CA ALA A 133 4.54 4.81 -13.97
C ALA A 133 3.93 4.33 -15.30
N GLU A 134 4.16 5.07 -16.40
CA GLU A 134 3.76 4.69 -17.74
C GLU A 134 4.39 3.37 -18.18
N GLN A 135 5.71 3.20 -18.01
CA GLN A 135 6.38 1.94 -18.33
C GLN A 135 5.80 0.77 -17.54
N LEU A 136 5.52 0.97 -16.23
CA LEU A 136 4.88 -0.05 -15.41
C LEU A 136 3.47 -0.38 -15.89
N LEU A 137 2.71 0.61 -16.41
CA LEU A 137 1.40 0.40 -16.99
C LEU A 137 1.49 -0.42 -18.28
N GLN A 138 2.41 -0.09 -19.20
CA GLN A 138 2.68 -0.85 -20.41
C GLN A 138 2.98 -2.31 -20.07
N ASP A 139 3.98 -2.54 -19.19
CA ASP A 139 4.35 -3.87 -18.74
C ASP A 139 3.18 -4.62 -18.07
N ALA A 140 2.25 -3.91 -17.44
CA ALA A 140 1.10 -4.52 -16.79
C ALA A 140 0.05 -4.96 -17.81
N LEU A 141 -0.12 -4.22 -18.91
CA LEU A 141 -1.14 -4.47 -19.93
C LEU A 141 -0.73 -5.55 -20.93
N GLU A 142 0.57 -5.76 -21.19
CA GLU A 142 1.06 -6.76 -22.16
C GLU A 142 0.45 -8.14 -21.99
N ASN A 143 0.23 -8.58 -20.74
CA ASN A 143 -0.32 -9.90 -20.43
C ASN A 143 -1.72 -9.82 -19.77
N GLN A 144 -2.42 -8.69 -19.94
CA GLN A 144 -3.67 -8.44 -19.26
C GLN A 144 -4.87 -8.89 -20.09
N THR A 145 -5.58 -9.90 -19.58
CA THR A 145 -6.81 -10.43 -20.21
C THR A 145 -8.08 -9.78 -19.66
N ILE A 146 -8.06 -9.28 -18.42
CA ILE A 146 -9.21 -8.75 -17.70
C ILE A 146 -9.11 -7.22 -17.63
N THR A 147 -10.26 -6.53 -17.72
CA THR A 147 -10.34 -5.07 -17.62
C THR A 147 -9.94 -4.54 -16.25
N ILE A 148 -9.39 -3.34 -16.21
CA ILE A 148 -9.03 -2.62 -14.99
C ILE A 148 -10.25 -1.79 -14.53
N ARG A 149 -10.62 -1.95 -13.28
CA ARG A 149 -11.70 -1.24 -12.58
C ARG A 149 -11.18 -0.09 -11.73
N ARG A 150 -10.03 -0.27 -11.07
CA ARG A 150 -9.38 0.75 -10.24
C ARG A 150 -7.91 0.84 -10.61
N LEU A 151 -7.39 2.06 -10.61
CA LEU A 151 -6.00 2.35 -10.92
C LEU A 151 -5.43 3.25 -9.82
N GLY A 152 -4.19 2.99 -9.44
CA GLY A 152 -3.51 3.77 -8.42
C GLY A 152 -2.01 3.89 -8.65
N VAL A 153 -1.45 5.00 -8.17
CA VAL A 153 -0.02 5.29 -8.14
C VAL A 153 0.44 5.35 -6.69
N LYS A 154 1.61 4.81 -6.43
CA LYS A 154 2.27 4.81 -5.12
C LYS A 154 3.72 5.21 -5.29
N VAL A 155 4.21 6.02 -4.34
CA VAL A 155 5.63 6.28 -4.13
C VAL A 155 6.01 5.90 -2.72
N ALA A 156 7.21 5.37 -2.54
CA ALA A 156 7.73 4.91 -1.26
C ALA A 156 9.25 5.11 -1.19
N ASP A 157 9.86 4.64 -0.11
CA ASP A 157 11.27 4.89 0.20
C ASP A 157 11.53 6.41 0.21
N LEU A 158 10.78 7.07 1.10
CA LEU A 158 10.74 8.53 1.20
C LEU A 158 11.96 9.04 1.98
N THR A 159 12.57 10.09 1.45
CA THR A 159 13.65 10.82 2.10
C THR A 159 13.33 12.31 2.16
N GLU A 160 13.87 13.02 3.13
CA GLU A 160 13.75 14.47 3.19
C GLU A 160 14.64 15.13 2.13
N ILE A 161 14.18 16.23 1.58
CA ILE A 161 15.05 17.12 0.84
C ILE A 161 15.96 17.78 1.88
N LYS A 162 17.15 17.21 2.09
CA LYS A 162 18.19 17.90 2.86
C LYS A 162 18.62 19.09 2.03
N GLY A 163 18.29 20.30 2.50
CA GLY A 163 18.91 21.51 1.96
C GLY A 163 20.41 21.29 1.97
N GLN A 164 21.08 21.60 0.87
CA GLN A 164 22.53 21.61 0.83
C GLN A 164 22.98 22.61 1.92
N SER A 165 23.52 22.09 3.03
CA SER A 165 24.16 22.96 4.02
C SER A 165 25.31 23.64 3.32
N ASP A 166 25.26 24.97 3.21
CA ASP A 166 26.37 25.75 2.69
C ASP A 166 27.64 25.38 3.46
N ILE A 167 28.68 24.99 2.70
CA ILE A 167 30.01 24.68 3.25
C ILE A 167 30.59 25.88 4.05
N THR A 168 30.08 27.08 3.81
CA THR A 168 30.41 28.31 4.56
C THR A 168 30.09 28.26 6.04
N ASN A 169 29.30 27.33 6.55
CA ASN A 169 29.02 27.18 7.99
C ASN A 169 30.06 26.35 8.75
N TYR A 170 31.14 25.94 8.10
CA TYR A 170 32.23 25.14 8.70
C TYR A 170 33.57 25.89 8.78
N PHE A 171 33.59 27.18 8.48
CA PHE A 171 34.80 28.02 8.59
C PHE A 171 34.55 29.28 9.44
#